data_1c68415381d71385339c6ba157119587
#
_entry.id   1c68415381d71385339c6ba157119587
#
_cell.length_a   1.000
_cell.length_b   1.000
_cell.length_c   1.000
_cell.angle_alpha   90.00
_cell.angle_beta   90.00
_cell.angle_gamma   90.00
#
_symmetry.space_group_name_H-M   'P 1'
#
loop_
_entity.id
_entity.type
_entity.pdbx_description
1 polymer ?
#
loop_
_entity_poly.entity_id
_entity_poly.type
_entity_poly.pdbx_seq_one_letter_code
_entity_poly.pdbx_strand_id
1 'polypeptide(L)'
;MMLKAVIIEDESSSREILRNYLAKYCKNVNVLGEAAGVKEGIELLSRTNPDLVFLDVEMPFGNAFDLLDQLPERSFETVFVTAYNTYALEALNNHAAYYLMKPINIDELIKSVSYVAEIKEKENTLEDRILKSKLNKAEGKITLPQQDGFLVLNISDILYCKADDN
;
A
#
# COMPACT_ATOMS: atom_id res chain seq x y z
N MET A 1 -12.05 3.39 6.06
CA MET A 1 -11.67 3.48 4.62
C MET A 1 -11.95 2.15 3.93
N MET A 2 -12.37 2.15 2.65
CA MET A 2 -12.49 0.94 1.82
C MET A 2 -11.20 0.78 1.02
N LEU A 3 -10.45 -0.30 1.26
CA LEU A 3 -9.22 -0.62 0.54
C LEU A 3 -9.54 -1.26 -0.82
N LYS A 4 -8.95 -0.75 -1.88
CA LYS A 4 -8.97 -1.37 -3.21
C LYS A 4 -7.83 -2.37 -3.29
N ALA A 5 -8.13 -3.64 -3.53
CA ALA A 5 -7.14 -4.70 -3.56
C ALA A 5 -7.05 -5.40 -4.91
N VAL A 6 -5.88 -5.94 -5.23
CA VAL A 6 -5.61 -6.83 -6.35
C VAL A 6 -4.99 -8.12 -5.80
N ILE A 7 -5.31 -9.26 -6.41
CA ILE A 7 -4.74 -10.57 -6.08
C ILE A 7 -3.92 -11.05 -7.27
N ILE A 8 -2.65 -11.39 -7.05
CA ILE A 8 -1.75 -11.95 -8.07
C ILE A 8 -1.21 -13.29 -7.53
N GLU A 9 -1.70 -14.36 -8.11
CA GLU A 9 -1.49 -15.74 -7.66
C GLU A 9 -1.77 -16.69 -8.83
N ASP A 10 -0.88 -17.58 -9.18
CA ASP A 10 -1.03 -18.45 -10.35
C ASP A 10 -2.02 -19.58 -10.10
N GLU A 11 -2.12 -20.08 -8.88
CA GLU A 11 -3.02 -21.18 -8.51
C GLU A 11 -4.45 -20.68 -8.31
N SER A 12 -5.38 -21.08 -9.18
CA SER A 12 -6.78 -20.62 -9.16
C SER A 12 -7.51 -20.96 -7.85
N SER A 13 -7.21 -22.11 -7.23
CA SER A 13 -7.77 -22.52 -5.94
C SER A 13 -7.31 -21.58 -4.81
N SER A 14 -6.03 -21.21 -4.80
CA SER A 14 -5.46 -20.27 -3.82
C SER A 14 -6.06 -18.87 -3.97
N ARG A 15 -6.23 -18.38 -5.22
CA ARG A 15 -6.93 -17.11 -5.48
C ARG A 15 -8.36 -17.13 -4.94
N GLU A 16 -9.09 -18.20 -5.23
CA GLU A 16 -10.49 -18.34 -4.78
C GLU A 16 -10.59 -18.35 -3.24
N ILE A 17 -9.72 -19.10 -2.57
CA ILE A 17 -9.67 -19.15 -1.11
C ILE A 17 -9.42 -17.77 -0.53
N LEU A 18 -8.40 -17.06 -1.02
CA LEU A 18 -8.06 -15.72 -0.54
C LEU A 18 -9.21 -14.73 -0.78
N ARG A 19 -9.79 -14.72 -1.98
CA ARG A 19 -10.96 -13.88 -2.30
C ARG A 19 -12.13 -14.15 -1.35
N ASN A 20 -12.43 -15.42 -1.10
CA ASN A 20 -13.53 -15.82 -0.20
C ASN A 20 -13.25 -15.39 1.25
N TYR A 21 -12.00 -15.50 1.72
CA TYR A 21 -11.61 -15.05 3.04
C TYR A 21 -11.72 -13.53 3.17
N LEU A 22 -11.23 -12.78 2.18
CA LEU A 22 -11.37 -11.32 2.14
C LEU A 22 -12.86 -10.91 2.17
N ALA A 23 -13.69 -11.50 1.31
CA ALA A 23 -15.12 -11.21 1.27
C ALA A 23 -15.85 -11.53 2.58
N LYS A 24 -15.41 -12.58 3.29
CA LYS A 24 -16.06 -13.02 4.53
C LYS A 24 -15.56 -12.25 5.75
N TYR A 25 -14.26 -12.03 5.87
CA TYR A 25 -13.62 -11.57 7.11
C TYR A 25 -13.09 -10.13 7.04
N CYS A 26 -12.83 -9.58 5.85
CA CYS A 26 -12.27 -8.25 5.63
C CYS A 26 -13.24 -7.36 4.85
N LYS A 27 -14.35 -6.95 5.50
CA LYS A 27 -15.46 -6.19 4.86
C LYS A 27 -15.07 -4.82 4.32
N ASN A 28 -13.92 -4.32 4.72
CA ASN A 28 -13.33 -3.07 4.23
C ASN A 28 -12.39 -3.26 3.03
N VAL A 29 -12.38 -4.44 2.39
CA VAL A 29 -11.59 -4.72 1.18
C VAL A 29 -12.51 -4.92 -0.01
N ASN A 30 -12.22 -4.22 -1.11
CA ASN A 30 -12.84 -4.40 -2.41
C ASN A 30 -11.81 -4.94 -3.42
N VAL A 31 -11.97 -6.18 -3.87
CA VAL A 31 -11.06 -6.80 -4.85
C VAL A 31 -11.42 -6.28 -6.24
N LEU A 32 -10.50 -5.50 -6.84
CA LEU A 32 -10.65 -4.88 -8.16
C LEU A 32 -10.40 -5.86 -9.31
N GLY A 33 -9.57 -6.88 -9.07
CA GLY A 33 -9.21 -7.87 -10.07
C GLY A 33 -8.22 -8.90 -9.56
N GLU A 34 -8.00 -9.90 -10.40
CA GLU A 34 -7.09 -11.02 -10.15
C GLU A 34 -6.20 -11.24 -11.38
N ALA A 35 -4.99 -11.72 -11.17
CA ALA A 35 -4.04 -12.10 -12.20
C ALA A 35 -3.35 -13.41 -11.86
N ALA A 36 -3.01 -14.20 -12.88
CA ALA A 36 -2.40 -15.53 -12.72
C ALA A 36 -0.87 -15.53 -12.92
N GLY A 37 -0.22 -14.38 -12.94
CA GLY A 37 1.23 -14.30 -13.10
C GLY A 37 1.73 -12.88 -13.31
N VAL A 38 3.05 -12.75 -13.49
CA VAL A 38 3.75 -11.46 -13.55
C VAL A 38 3.20 -10.55 -14.64
N LYS A 39 3.09 -11.04 -15.87
CA LYS A 39 2.64 -10.22 -17.02
C LYS A 39 1.22 -9.69 -16.83
N GLU A 40 0.28 -10.58 -16.50
CA GLU A 40 -1.12 -10.18 -16.24
C GLU A 40 -1.22 -9.25 -15.04
N GLY A 41 -0.38 -9.48 -14.00
CA GLY A 41 -0.28 -8.63 -12.82
C GLY A 41 0.13 -7.21 -13.18
N ILE A 42 1.17 -7.04 -13.97
CA ILE A 42 1.63 -5.71 -14.44
C ILE A 42 0.53 -5.02 -15.26
N GLU A 43 -0.10 -5.73 -16.21
CA GLU A 43 -1.19 -5.18 -17.00
C GLU A 43 -2.39 -4.77 -16.14
N LEU A 44 -2.72 -5.56 -15.12
CA LEU A 44 -3.80 -5.27 -14.20
C LEU A 44 -3.48 -4.04 -13.33
N LEU A 45 -2.27 -3.98 -12.78
CA LEU A 45 -1.81 -2.87 -11.94
C LEU A 45 -1.71 -1.55 -12.71
N SER A 46 -1.34 -1.58 -14.01
CA SER A 46 -1.25 -0.38 -14.84
C SER A 46 -2.61 0.28 -15.13
N ARG A 47 -3.70 -0.48 -15.11
CA ARG A 47 -5.06 0.02 -15.38
C ARG A 47 -5.94 0.18 -14.14
N THR A 48 -5.49 -0.35 -13.00
CA THR A 48 -6.14 -0.19 -11.71
C THR A 48 -5.24 0.69 -10.84
N ASN A 49 -5.77 1.30 -9.82
CA ASN A 49 -4.97 2.01 -8.82
C ASN A 49 -5.31 1.41 -7.45
N PRO A 50 -4.76 0.23 -7.12
CA PRO A 50 -5.03 -0.42 -5.85
C PRO A 50 -4.32 0.27 -4.69
N ASP A 51 -4.86 0.08 -3.49
CA ASP A 51 -4.21 0.46 -2.23
C ASP A 51 -3.36 -0.71 -1.70
N LEU A 52 -3.73 -1.94 -2.08
CA LEU A 52 -3.18 -3.20 -1.56
C LEU A 52 -3.06 -4.25 -2.66
N VAL A 53 -1.92 -4.93 -2.71
CA VAL A 53 -1.69 -6.06 -3.60
C VAL A 53 -1.34 -7.29 -2.76
N PHE A 54 -2.15 -8.36 -2.87
CA PHE A 54 -1.79 -9.69 -2.39
C PHE A 54 -1.01 -10.39 -3.50
N LEU A 55 0.21 -10.83 -3.21
CA LEU A 55 1.16 -11.28 -4.21
C LEU A 55 1.81 -12.59 -3.78
N ASP A 56 1.65 -13.65 -4.57
CA ASP A 56 2.46 -14.86 -4.38
C ASP A 56 3.89 -14.62 -4.85
N VAL A 57 4.85 -15.23 -4.17
CA VAL A 57 6.27 -15.07 -4.48
C VAL A 57 6.64 -15.85 -5.73
N GLU A 58 6.29 -17.12 -5.79
CA GLU A 58 6.65 -17.98 -6.91
C GLU A 58 5.48 -18.13 -7.88
N MET A 59 5.70 -17.71 -9.12
CA MET A 59 4.75 -17.83 -10.21
C MET A 59 5.44 -18.34 -11.47
N PRO A 60 4.74 -19.04 -12.39
CA PRO A 60 5.30 -19.45 -13.67
C PRO A 60 5.84 -18.26 -14.47
N PHE A 61 7.04 -18.41 -15.02
CA PHE A 61 7.72 -17.41 -15.86
C PHE A 61 8.13 -16.11 -15.17
N GLY A 62 8.36 -16.16 -13.85
CA GLY A 62 8.85 -15.05 -13.06
C GLY A 62 8.41 -15.15 -11.60
N ASN A 63 8.82 -14.19 -10.80
CA ASN A 63 8.47 -14.14 -9.39
C ASN A 63 7.92 -12.76 -8.99
N ALA A 64 7.51 -12.63 -7.74
CA ALA A 64 6.97 -11.38 -7.21
C ALA A 64 7.96 -10.22 -7.30
N PHE A 65 9.24 -10.47 -7.10
CA PHE A 65 10.29 -9.44 -7.10
C PHE A 65 10.52 -8.93 -8.51
N ASP A 66 10.51 -9.82 -9.53
CA ASP A 66 10.56 -9.44 -10.95
C ASP A 66 9.40 -8.51 -11.33
N LEU A 67 8.22 -8.71 -10.73
CA LEU A 67 7.06 -7.84 -10.92
C LEU A 67 7.29 -6.47 -10.26
N LEU A 68 7.73 -6.47 -9.00
CA LEU A 68 7.94 -5.25 -8.24
C LEU A 68 9.06 -4.38 -8.81
N ASP A 69 10.13 -4.98 -9.35
CA ASP A 69 11.25 -4.29 -10.00
C ASP A 69 10.81 -3.53 -11.27
N GLN A 70 9.76 -4.02 -11.95
CA GLN A 70 9.18 -3.33 -13.10
C GLN A 70 8.24 -2.17 -12.71
N LEU A 71 7.95 -2.02 -11.41
CA LEU A 71 7.06 -1.00 -10.86
C LEU A 71 7.77 -0.21 -9.74
N PRO A 72 8.86 0.52 -10.04
CA PRO A 72 9.65 1.20 -9.00
C PRO A 72 8.88 2.30 -8.28
N GLU A 73 7.99 2.99 -8.99
CA GLU A 73 7.09 4.00 -8.40
C GLU A 73 5.69 3.41 -8.21
N ARG A 74 5.46 2.78 -7.07
CA ARG A 74 4.18 2.18 -6.71
C ARG A 74 3.55 2.89 -5.51
N SER A 75 2.24 3.11 -5.59
CA SER A 75 1.43 3.72 -4.52
C SER A 75 0.68 2.70 -3.67
N PHE A 76 0.83 1.40 -3.95
CA PHE A 76 0.17 0.33 -3.21
C PHE A 76 1.10 -0.32 -2.20
N GLU A 77 0.50 -0.86 -1.15
CA GLU A 77 1.18 -1.73 -0.20
C GLU A 77 1.16 -3.18 -0.68
N THR A 78 2.22 -3.93 -0.42
CA THR A 78 2.34 -5.34 -0.80
C THR A 78 2.20 -6.24 0.42
N VAL A 79 1.29 -7.21 0.34
CA VAL A 79 1.17 -8.34 1.27
C VAL A 79 1.52 -9.62 0.51
N PHE A 80 2.66 -10.20 0.83
CA PHE A 80 3.05 -11.49 0.24
C PHE A 80 2.21 -12.62 0.83
N VAL A 81 1.77 -13.56 -0.02
CA VAL A 81 0.99 -14.75 0.38
C VAL A 81 1.61 -15.96 -0.30
N THR A 82 2.44 -16.73 0.40
CA THR A 82 3.23 -17.79 -0.22
C THR A 82 3.43 -19.00 0.68
N ALA A 83 3.74 -20.15 0.08
CA ALA A 83 4.12 -21.36 0.81
C ALA A 83 5.59 -21.33 1.31
N TYR A 84 6.40 -20.39 0.86
CA TYR A 84 7.84 -20.36 1.11
C TYR A 84 8.20 -19.36 2.20
N ASN A 85 8.96 -19.79 3.20
CA ASN A 85 9.46 -18.93 4.27
C ASN A 85 10.83 -18.31 3.96
N THR A 86 11.53 -18.82 2.96
CA THR A 86 12.89 -18.40 2.60
C THR A 86 12.96 -16.97 2.04
N TYR A 87 11.86 -16.46 1.49
CA TYR A 87 11.78 -15.14 0.88
C TYR A 87 11.39 -14.01 1.84
N ALA A 88 11.18 -14.30 3.13
CA ALA A 88 10.74 -13.29 4.09
C ALA A 88 11.71 -12.10 4.20
N LEU A 89 13.02 -12.36 4.16
CA LEU A 89 14.03 -11.31 4.21
C LEU A 89 14.03 -10.45 2.94
N GLU A 90 13.87 -11.07 1.77
CA GLU A 90 13.77 -10.38 0.48
C GLU A 90 12.49 -9.53 0.39
N ALA A 91 11.38 -10.04 0.92
CA ALA A 91 10.13 -9.29 1.06
C ALA A 91 10.30 -8.03 1.92
N LEU A 92 11.02 -8.12 3.03
CA LEU A 92 11.33 -6.96 3.88
C LEU A 92 12.18 -5.93 3.13
N ASN A 93 13.18 -6.36 2.36
CA ASN A 93 14.02 -5.48 1.55
C ASN A 93 13.23 -4.77 0.44
N ASN A 94 12.13 -5.36 -0.01
CA ASN A 94 11.19 -4.79 -0.99
C ASN A 94 10.04 -4.00 -0.35
N HIS A 95 10.18 -3.61 0.93
CA HIS A 95 9.18 -2.82 1.66
C HIS A 95 7.81 -3.47 1.72
N ALA A 96 7.76 -4.80 1.92
CA ALA A 96 6.50 -5.50 2.14
C ALA A 96 5.81 -4.98 3.39
N ALA A 97 4.53 -4.67 3.29
CA ALA A 97 3.72 -4.32 4.46
C ALA A 97 3.48 -5.54 5.36
N TYR A 98 3.33 -6.72 4.77
CA TYR A 98 3.10 -7.95 5.52
C TYR A 98 3.53 -9.20 4.73
N TYR A 99 3.70 -10.32 5.46
CA TYR A 99 4.06 -11.61 4.89
C TYR A 99 3.18 -12.71 5.49
N LEU A 100 2.37 -13.36 4.66
CA LEU A 100 1.44 -14.42 5.05
C LEU A 100 1.90 -15.76 4.51
N MET A 101 1.96 -16.75 5.39
CA MET A 101 2.27 -18.12 5.00
C MET A 101 1.01 -18.88 4.59
N LYS A 102 1.09 -19.68 3.52
CA LYS A 102 0.08 -20.68 3.19
C LYS A 102 0.29 -21.94 4.08
N PRO A 103 -0.78 -22.54 4.63
CA PRO A 103 -2.19 -22.16 4.50
C PRO A 103 -2.50 -20.87 5.25
N ILE A 104 -3.32 -20.00 4.63
CA ILE A 104 -3.60 -18.66 5.17
C ILE A 104 -4.30 -18.77 6.53
N ASN A 105 -3.69 -18.18 7.54
CA ASN A 105 -4.32 -17.96 8.84
C ASN A 105 -5.24 -16.73 8.77
N ILE A 106 -6.50 -16.88 9.17
CA ILE A 106 -7.52 -15.84 9.06
C ILE A 106 -7.19 -14.65 9.96
N ASP A 107 -6.68 -14.87 11.17
CA ASP A 107 -6.32 -13.79 12.09
C ASP A 107 -5.16 -12.96 11.56
N GLU A 108 -4.16 -13.62 10.95
CA GLU A 108 -3.03 -12.93 10.32
C GLU A 108 -3.47 -12.16 9.05
N LEU A 109 -4.41 -12.69 8.28
CA LEU A 109 -5.01 -11.98 7.14
C LEU A 109 -5.72 -10.70 7.62
N ILE A 110 -6.54 -10.79 8.67
CA ILE A 110 -7.22 -9.63 9.23
C ILE A 110 -6.23 -8.59 9.74
N LYS A 111 -5.16 -9.02 10.43
CA LYS A 111 -4.10 -8.13 10.91
C LYS A 111 -3.39 -7.42 9.76
N SER A 112 -3.04 -8.15 8.69
CA SER A 112 -2.36 -7.57 7.52
C SER A 112 -3.21 -6.49 6.85
N VAL A 113 -4.50 -6.75 6.66
CA VAL A 113 -5.46 -5.78 6.11
C VAL A 113 -5.61 -4.56 7.01
N SER A 114 -5.72 -4.76 8.33
CA SER A 114 -5.84 -3.67 9.30
C SER A 114 -4.60 -2.79 9.31
N TYR A 115 -3.42 -3.39 9.24
CA TYR A 115 -2.15 -2.67 9.18
C TYR A 115 -2.03 -1.80 7.93
N VAL A 116 -2.38 -2.35 6.76
CA VAL A 116 -2.39 -1.57 5.50
C VAL A 116 -3.44 -0.44 5.56
N ALA A 117 -4.61 -0.69 6.15
CA ALA A 117 -5.61 0.36 6.32
C ALA A 117 -5.08 1.54 7.16
N GLU A 118 -4.35 1.27 8.23
CA GLU A 118 -3.72 2.31 9.05
C GLU A 118 -2.66 3.11 8.29
N ILE A 119 -1.83 2.45 7.47
CA ILE A 119 -0.83 3.13 6.62
C ILE A 119 -1.54 4.09 5.68
N LYS A 120 -2.52 3.59 4.92
CA LYS A 120 -3.25 4.39 3.93
C LYS A 120 -4.05 5.54 4.55
N GLU A 121 -4.59 5.36 5.73
CA GLU A 121 -5.27 6.43 6.45
C GLU A 121 -4.32 7.55 6.88
N LYS A 122 -3.12 7.19 7.32
CA LYS A 122 -2.06 8.17 7.67
C LYS A 122 -1.57 8.94 6.42
N GLU A 123 -1.35 8.23 5.30
CA GLU A 123 -0.96 8.85 4.02
C GLU A 123 -2.01 9.85 3.55
N ASN A 124 -3.28 9.47 3.48
CA ASN A 124 -4.38 10.34 3.09
C ASN A 124 -4.49 11.59 3.99
N THR A 125 -4.30 11.40 5.31
CA THR A 125 -4.33 12.51 6.26
C THR A 125 -3.18 13.49 6.02
N LEU A 126 -1.99 12.99 5.67
CA LEU A 126 -0.83 13.81 5.35
C LEU A 126 -1.03 14.57 4.04
N GLU A 127 -1.54 13.91 3.00
CA GLU A 127 -1.87 14.55 1.72
C GLU A 127 -2.90 15.67 1.88
N ASP A 128 -3.96 15.43 2.65
CA ASP A 128 -4.97 16.44 2.98
C ASP A 128 -4.36 17.65 3.71
N ARG A 129 -3.41 17.40 4.62
CA ARG A 129 -2.69 18.46 5.32
C ARG A 129 -1.83 19.28 4.37
N ILE A 130 -1.08 18.61 3.47
CA ILE A 130 -0.23 19.28 2.47
C ILE A 130 -1.10 20.09 1.49
N LEU A 131 -2.22 19.53 1.04
CA LEU A 131 -3.15 20.21 0.14
C LEU A 131 -3.73 21.47 0.79
N LYS A 132 -4.19 21.40 2.03
CA LYS A 132 -4.67 22.55 2.81
C LYS A 132 -3.59 23.60 2.99
N SER A 133 -2.33 23.19 3.22
CA SER A 133 -1.20 24.12 3.31
C SER A 133 -0.91 24.86 2.00
N LYS A 134 -1.07 24.18 0.85
CA LYS A 134 -0.92 24.78 -0.49
C LYS A 134 -2.06 25.76 -0.81
N LEU A 135 -3.30 25.43 -0.43
CA LEU A 135 -4.45 26.32 -0.63
C LEU A 135 -4.34 27.61 0.20
N ASN A 136 -3.87 27.51 1.45
CA ASN A 136 -3.66 28.68 2.30
C ASN A 136 -2.51 29.60 1.81
N LYS A 137 -1.63 29.10 0.95
CA LYS A 137 -0.60 29.93 0.30
C LYS A 137 -1.18 31.01 -0.62
N ALA A 138 -2.38 30.81 -1.17
CA ALA A 138 -3.05 31.75 -2.04
C ALA A 138 -3.52 33.04 -1.29
N GLU A 139 -3.60 33.01 0.03
CA GLU A 139 -4.03 34.11 0.88
C GLU A 139 -2.87 34.82 1.62
N GLY A 140 -1.62 34.59 1.21
CA GLY A 140 -0.45 35.16 1.89
C GLY A 140 -0.17 34.54 3.26
N LYS A 141 -0.67 33.36 3.53
CA LYS A 141 -0.42 32.56 4.75
C LYS A 141 0.22 31.24 4.41
N ILE A 142 1.13 30.79 5.26
CA ILE A 142 1.70 29.43 5.21
C ILE A 142 1.18 28.65 6.40
N THR A 143 0.74 27.43 6.15
CA THR A 143 0.35 26.49 7.20
C THR A 143 1.41 25.40 7.32
N LEU A 144 2.03 25.27 8.48
CA LEU A 144 3.04 24.26 8.77
C LEU A 144 2.39 23.15 9.62
N PRO A 145 2.46 21.90 9.20
CA PRO A 145 1.96 20.78 10.01
C PRO A 145 2.84 20.60 11.27
N GLN A 146 2.18 20.37 12.41
CA GLN A 146 2.81 20.00 13.68
C GLN A 146 2.17 18.71 14.22
N GLN A 147 2.79 18.08 15.23
CA GLN A 147 2.30 16.82 15.79
C GLN A 147 0.85 16.90 16.25
N ASP A 148 0.42 18.03 16.83
CA ASP A 148 -0.92 18.21 17.41
C ASP A 148 -1.80 19.21 16.64
N GLY A 149 -1.48 19.56 15.36
CA GLY A 149 -2.26 20.53 14.61
C GLY A 149 -1.49 21.24 13.50
N PHE A 150 -1.82 22.51 13.29
CA PHE A 150 -1.18 23.37 12.28
C PHE A 150 -0.74 24.67 12.90
N LEU A 151 0.46 25.13 12.52
CA LEU A 151 0.89 26.50 12.74
C LEU A 151 0.60 27.30 11.47
N VAL A 152 -0.22 28.35 11.59
CA VAL A 152 -0.52 29.28 10.50
C VAL A 152 0.33 30.53 10.66
N LEU A 153 1.18 30.83 9.70
CA LEU A 153 2.04 32.00 9.65
C LEU A 153 1.67 32.90 8.47
N ASN A 154 1.66 34.21 8.64
CA ASN A 154 1.63 35.09 7.50
C ASN A 154 2.99 35.07 6.81
N ILE A 155 3.01 35.09 5.48
CA ILE A 155 4.28 35.13 4.71
C ILE A 155 5.09 36.39 5.04
N SER A 156 4.41 37.49 5.31
CA SER A 156 5.02 38.75 5.73
C SER A 156 5.78 38.69 7.05
N ASP A 157 5.46 37.72 7.91
CA ASP A 157 6.05 37.57 9.25
C ASP A 157 7.27 36.63 9.25
N ILE A 158 7.59 36.03 8.10
CA ILE A 158 8.71 35.11 7.95
C ILE A 158 9.96 35.88 7.53
N LEU A 159 10.93 35.96 8.42
CA LEU A 159 12.22 36.61 8.17
C LEU A 159 13.18 35.67 7.40
N TYR A 160 13.23 34.41 7.75
CA TYR A 160 14.03 33.38 7.06
C TYR A 160 13.60 31.96 7.47
N CYS A 161 13.92 30.98 6.61
CA CYS A 161 13.78 29.55 6.93
C CYS A 161 15.18 28.92 6.90
N LYS A 162 15.53 28.17 7.95
CA LYS A 162 16.75 27.39 8.02
C LYS A 162 16.38 25.91 8.01
N ALA A 163 16.99 25.12 7.13
CA ALA A 163 16.93 23.67 7.22
C ALA A 163 18.00 23.18 8.21
N ASP A 164 17.59 22.46 9.24
CA ASP A 164 18.52 21.71 10.07
C ASP A 164 18.60 20.30 9.48
N ASP A 165 19.76 19.97 8.89
CA ASP A 165 20.09 18.61 8.49
C ASP A 165 20.32 17.78 9.75
N ASN A 166 19.41 16.80 10.01
CA ASN A 166 19.60 15.72 10.98
C ASN A 166 19.85 14.43 10.25
#